data_fefbdf8f7dffcdedac0b38e5f91115dd
#
_entry.id   fefbdf8f7dffcdedac0b38e5f91115dd
#
_cell.length_a   1.000
_cell.length_b   1.000
_cell.length_c   1.000
_cell.angle_alpha   90.00
_cell.angle_beta   90.00
_cell.angle_gamma   90.00
#
_symmetry.space_group_name_H-M   'P 1'
#
loop_
_entity.id
_entity.type
_entity.pdbx_description
1 polymer ?
#
loop_
_entity_poly.entity_id
_entity_poly.type
_entity_poly.pdbx_seq_one_letter_code
_entity_poly.pdbx_strand_id
1 'polypeptide(L)' 'MIVFNENGITHLDLHGVRHSDVSEEVIDFIFQYQKLIPLIIICG' A
#
# COMPACT_ATOMS: atom_id res chain seq x y z
N MET A 1 6.06 6.26 -2.41
CA MET A 1 5.36 5.07 -1.89
C MET A 1 6.31 4.26 -1.01
N ILE A 2 5.85 3.88 0.16
CA ILE A 2 6.64 3.09 1.09
C ILE A 2 5.84 1.85 1.48
N VAL A 3 6.45 0.68 1.34
CA VAL A 3 5.85 -0.59 1.77
C VAL A 3 6.66 -1.12 2.93
N PHE A 4 5.98 -1.47 4.01
CA PHE A 4 6.65 -2.01 5.19
C PHE A 4 5.76 -3.03 5.89
N ASN A 5 6.38 -3.84 6.75
CA ASN A 5 5.67 -4.84 7.54
C ASN A 5 5.67 -4.40 9.01
N GLU A 6 4.50 -4.47 9.64
CA GLU A 6 4.38 -4.17 11.06
C GLU A 6 3.40 -5.16 11.68
N ASN A 7 3.81 -5.81 12.74
CA ASN A 7 3.02 -6.84 13.41
C ASN A 7 2.58 -7.97 12.47
N GLY A 8 3.40 -8.28 11.49
CA GLY A 8 3.09 -9.34 10.53
C GLY A 8 2.15 -8.92 9.42
N ILE A 9 1.76 -7.65 9.37
CA ILE A 9 0.83 -7.14 8.35
C ILE A 9 1.57 -6.19 7.42
N THR A 10 1.37 -6.39 6.10
CA THR A 10 1.99 -5.54 5.10
C THR A 10 1.20 -4.24 4.95
N HIS A 11 1.91 -3.13 5.03
CA HIS A 11 1.34 -1.78 4.97
C HIS A 11 1.84 -1.05 3.73
N LEU A 12 0.95 -0.27 3.12
CA LEU A 12 1.30 0.68 2.07
C LEU A 12 1.11 2.09 2.62
N ASP A 13 2.18 2.87 2.66
CA ASP A 13 2.11 4.26 3.08
C ASP A 13 2.12 5.15 1.83
N LEU A 14 1.02 5.84 1.61
CA LEU A 14 0.84 6.73 0.46
C LEU A 14 1.28 8.17 0.74
N HIS A 15 1.94 8.39 1.88
CA HIS A 15 2.41 9.72 2.23
C HIS A 15 3.31 10.28 1.13
N GLY A 16 2.99 11.46 0.64
CA GLY A 16 3.76 12.10 -0.41
C GLY A 16 3.47 11.63 -1.82
N VAL A 17 2.54 10.68 -1.99
CA VAL A 17 2.13 10.23 -3.33
C VAL A 17 1.13 11.23 -3.90
N ARG A 18 1.28 11.59 -5.18
CA ARG A 18 0.34 12.49 -5.85
C ARG A 18 -1.03 11.85 -5.96
N HIS A 19 -2.07 12.66 -5.84
CA HIS A 19 -3.43 12.17 -5.98
C HIS A 19 -3.65 11.43 -7.31
N SER A 20 -3.03 11.90 -8.38
CA SER A 20 -3.15 11.29 -9.69
C SER A 20 -2.52 9.90 -9.76
N ASP A 21 -1.62 9.57 -8.84
CA ASP A 21 -0.91 8.30 -8.81
C ASP A 21 -1.45 7.32 -7.78
N VAL A 22 -2.33 7.77 -6.89
CA VAL A 22 -2.82 6.94 -5.77
C VAL A 22 -3.51 5.67 -6.25
N SER A 23 -4.42 5.78 -7.21
CA SER A 23 -5.16 4.62 -7.71
C SER A 23 -4.22 3.56 -8.28
N GLU A 24 -3.25 3.99 -9.09
CA GLU A 24 -2.29 3.08 -9.68
C GLU A 24 -1.42 2.41 -8.62
N GLU A 25 -0.95 3.19 -7.65
CA GLU A 25 -0.13 2.65 -6.57
C GLU A 25 -0.88 1.62 -5.73
N VAL A 26 -2.15 1.90 -5.42
CA VAL A 26 -2.98 0.98 -4.64
C VAL A 26 -3.24 -0.31 -5.40
N ILE A 27 -3.57 -0.21 -6.68
CA ILE A 27 -3.82 -1.38 -7.52
C ILE A 27 -2.57 -2.26 -7.60
N ASP A 28 -1.42 -1.66 -7.87
CA ASP A 28 -0.15 -2.38 -7.94
C ASP A 28 0.18 -3.06 -6.61
N PHE A 29 -0.02 -2.36 -5.51
CA PHE A 29 0.23 -2.90 -4.18
C PHE A 29 -0.64 -4.13 -3.91
N ILE A 30 -1.94 -4.01 -4.15
CA ILE A 30 -2.87 -5.11 -3.90
C ILE A 30 -2.51 -6.31 -4.78
N PHE A 31 -2.23 -6.08 -6.05
CA PHE A 31 -1.87 -7.14 -6.97
C PHE A 31 -0.61 -7.86 -6.52
N GLN A 32 0.40 -7.10 -6.12
CA GLN A 32 1.69 -7.64 -5.73
C GLN A 32 1.63 -8.42 -4.41
N TYR A 33 0.82 -7.97 -3.47
CA TYR A 33 0.75 -8.55 -2.14
C TYR A 33 -0.56 -9.27 -1.83
N GLN A 34 -1.33 -9.61 -2.85
CA GLN A 34 -2.67 -10.19 -2.66
C GLN A 34 -2.69 -11.47 -1.83
N LYS A 35 -1.59 -12.22 -1.82
CA LYS A 35 -1.52 -13.46 -1.04
C LYS A 35 -1.21 -13.23 0.43
N LEU A 36 -0.92 -12.00 0.81
CA LEU A 36 -0.55 -11.64 2.16
C LEU A 36 -1.63 -10.85 2.89
N ILE A 37 -2.86 -10.91 2.41
CA ILE A 37 -3.98 -10.23 3.08
C ILE A 37 -4.15 -10.77 4.50
N PRO A 38 -4.59 -9.92 5.45
CA PRO A 38 -5.04 -8.54 5.25
C PRO A 38 -3.91 -7.56 4.97
N LEU A 39 -4.23 -6.51 4.21
CA LEU A 39 -3.30 -5.43 3.91
C LEU A 39 -3.84 -4.13 4.50
N ILE A 40 -2.94 -3.23 4.88
CA ILE A 40 -3.33 -1.92 5.41
C ILE A 40 -2.80 -0.83 4.50
N ILE A 41 -3.65 0.13 4.18
CA ILE A 41 -3.28 1.29 3.36
C ILE A 41 -3.40 2.54 4.20
N ILE A 42 -2.31 3.29 4.29
CA ILE A 42 -2.25 4.52 5.07
C ILE A 42 -2.31 5.69 4.09
N CYS A 43 -3.34 6.51 4.21
CA CYS A 43 -3.49 7.72 3.42
C CYS A 43 -2.83 8.89 4.12
N GLY A 44 -2.10 9.68 3.37
CA GLY A 44 -1.42 10.85 3.90
C GLY A 44 -2.35 12.02 4.19
#